data_1c611081a13c26c92736639a90df5a6e
#
_entry.id   1c611081a13c26c92736639a90df5a6e
#
_cell.length_a   1.000
_cell.length_b   1.000
_cell.length_c   1.000
_cell.angle_alpha   90.00
_cell.angle_beta   90.00
_cell.angle_gamma   90.00
#
_symmetry.space_group_name_H-M   'P 1'
#
loop_
_entity.id
_entity.type
_entity.pdbx_description
1 polymer ?
#
loop_
_entity_poly.entity_id
_entity_poly.type
_entity_poly.pdbx_seq_one_letter_code
_entity_poly.pdbx_strand_id
1 'polypeptide(L)'
;MSKLTMMKTNLYVGKCLKSAAVFLFVVIISACCAACSANEDNPSSSPAGVSAVADAVWDFSQSHPDGFTINIQTMTVPTEGIAVSYAATQNSHSRDQLDFVVTHALQHDGYVGGWLNTNNGLYYFDSTKLFPEDQLEETLQFGKENGQISVYILSTNTEVYINYD
;
A
#
# COMPACT_ATOMS: atom_id res chain seq x y z
N MET A 1 54.77 22.28 -2.02
CA MET A 1 54.67 22.57 -3.46
C MET A 1 53.23 22.38 -3.92
N SER A 2 52.66 23.48 -4.31
CA SER A 2 51.25 23.72 -4.70
C SER A 2 50.88 23.03 -6.01
N LYS A 3 49.66 22.55 -6.15
CA LYS A 3 48.90 22.66 -7.40
C LYS A 3 47.37 22.69 -7.12
N LEU A 4 46.89 23.89 -7.18
CA LEU A 4 45.52 24.28 -7.26
C LEU A 4 45.02 23.98 -8.70
N THR A 5 43.90 23.23 -8.87
CA THR A 5 43.25 23.08 -10.17
C THR A 5 41.84 23.62 -10.09
N MET A 6 41.64 24.67 -10.89
CA MET A 6 40.39 25.43 -11.06
C MET A 6 39.26 24.58 -11.65
N MET A 7 38.07 24.68 -11.03
CA MET A 7 36.79 24.26 -11.62
C MET A 7 36.30 25.36 -12.56
N LYS A 8 35.99 24.95 -13.80
CA LYS A 8 35.30 25.79 -14.79
C LYS A 8 33.78 25.60 -14.65
N THR A 9 33.10 26.66 -14.26
CA THR A 9 31.63 26.79 -14.34
C THR A 9 31.22 27.09 -15.78
N ASN A 10 30.36 26.24 -16.35
CA ASN A 10 29.70 26.51 -17.63
C ASN A 10 28.27 27.00 -17.36
N LEU A 11 28.08 28.28 -17.61
CA LEU A 11 26.82 28.98 -17.54
C LEU A 11 26.15 28.93 -18.92
N TYR A 12 25.05 28.16 -19.10
CA TYR A 12 24.26 28.18 -20.30
C TYR A 12 23.08 29.15 -20.13
N VAL A 13 23.18 30.30 -20.83
CA VAL A 13 22.10 31.25 -21.02
C VAL A 13 21.36 30.88 -22.29
N GLY A 14 20.16 30.34 -22.17
CA GLY A 14 19.23 30.04 -23.27
C GLY A 14 18.21 31.17 -23.45
N LYS A 15 18.22 31.79 -24.61
CA LYS A 15 17.41 32.94 -25.02
C LYS A 15 15.92 32.63 -25.14
N CYS A 16 15.14 33.53 -24.58
CA CYS A 16 13.69 33.66 -24.77
C CYS A 16 13.38 34.07 -26.22
N LEU A 17 12.58 33.30 -26.95
CA LEU A 17 12.01 33.71 -28.23
C LEU A 17 10.51 33.89 -28.08
N LYS A 18 10.07 35.15 -28.14
CA LYS A 18 8.65 35.55 -28.22
C LYS A 18 8.17 35.34 -29.65
N SER A 19 7.10 34.57 -29.81
CA SER A 19 6.32 34.59 -31.05
C SER A 19 4.86 34.74 -30.71
N ALA A 20 4.31 35.89 -31.08
CA ALA A 20 2.90 36.18 -31.05
C ALA A 20 2.25 35.61 -32.30
N ALA A 21 1.24 34.79 -32.15
CA ALA A 21 0.32 34.46 -33.25
C ALA A 21 -1.11 34.61 -32.75
N VAL A 22 -1.77 35.59 -33.30
CA VAL A 22 -3.21 35.87 -33.20
C VAL A 22 -3.93 34.89 -34.10
N PHE A 23 -4.88 34.11 -33.56
CA PHE A 23 -5.90 33.43 -34.36
C PHE A 23 -7.22 33.32 -33.60
N LEU A 24 -8.13 34.13 -34.09
CA LEU A 24 -9.50 33.92 -34.54
C LEU A 24 -10.43 33.05 -33.70
N PHE A 25 -11.41 33.74 -33.10
CA PHE A 25 -12.62 33.19 -32.51
C PHE A 25 -13.42 32.35 -33.53
N VAL A 26 -13.59 31.06 -33.27
CA VAL A 26 -14.72 30.32 -33.78
C VAL A 26 -15.53 29.81 -32.59
N VAL A 27 -16.67 30.45 -32.38
CA VAL A 27 -17.70 29.95 -31.43
C VAL A 27 -18.41 28.81 -32.11
N ILE A 28 -18.13 27.58 -31.67
CA ILE A 28 -18.98 26.46 -31.95
C ILE A 28 -19.74 26.13 -30.65
N ILE A 29 -21.00 26.56 -30.65
CA ILE A 29 -21.99 26.09 -29.69
C ILE A 29 -22.27 24.64 -30.10
N SER A 30 -21.73 23.70 -29.36
CA SER A 30 -22.10 22.29 -29.48
C SER A 30 -22.70 21.81 -28.18
N ALA A 31 -23.85 21.20 -28.36
CA ALA A 31 -24.83 20.77 -27.38
C ALA A 31 -24.23 20.03 -26.18
N CYS A 32 -24.82 20.36 -25.04
CA CYS A 32 -24.78 19.67 -23.78
C CYS A 32 -25.09 18.18 -23.97
N CYS A 33 -24.08 17.32 -24.01
CA CYS A 33 -24.23 15.95 -23.56
C CYS A 33 -23.65 15.94 -22.16
N ALA A 34 -24.53 15.96 -21.16
CA ALA A 34 -24.20 15.55 -19.82
C ALA A 34 -23.80 14.08 -19.88
N ALA A 35 -22.52 13.81 -20.13
CA ALA A 35 -21.92 12.54 -19.79
C ALA A 35 -21.92 12.49 -18.25
N CYS A 36 -22.92 11.84 -17.68
CA CYS A 36 -22.80 11.25 -16.36
C CYS A 36 -21.56 10.36 -16.43
N SER A 37 -20.44 10.83 -15.91
CA SER A 37 -19.37 9.93 -15.46
C SER A 37 -20.02 9.13 -14.33
N ALA A 38 -20.52 7.94 -14.67
CA ALA A 38 -20.71 6.91 -13.69
C ALA A 38 -19.31 6.67 -13.11
N ASN A 39 -19.06 7.17 -11.90
CA ASN A 39 -18.05 6.58 -11.06
C ASN A 39 -18.49 5.13 -10.98
N GLU A 40 -17.72 4.24 -11.57
CA GLU A 40 -17.81 2.83 -11.23
C GLU A 40 -17.38 2.74 -9.77
N ASP A 41 -18.35 2.89 -8.86
CA ASP A 41 -18.17 2.59 -7.46
C ASP A 41 -17.75 1.12 -7.41
N ASN A 42 -16.49 0.88 -7.15
CA ASN A 42 -15.98 -0.47 -6.93
C ASN A 42 -16.82 -1.08 -5.81
N PRO A 43 -17.62 -2.13 -6.06
CA PRO A 43 -18.56 -2.67 -5.09
C PRO A 43 -17.90 -3.09 -3.77
N SER A 44 -16.57 -3.34 -3.77
CA SER A 44 -15.83 -3.66 -2.56
C SER A 44 -15.53 -2.45 -1.67
N SER A 45 -15.69 -1.22 -2.16
CA SER A 45 -15.50 0.00 -1.36
C SER A 45 -16.76 0.53 -0.69
N SER A 46 -17.93 -0.04 -1.00
CA SER A 46 -19.16 0.26 -0.28
C SER A 46 -19.16 -0.38 1.13
N PRO A 47 -19.85 0.18 2.14
CA PRO A 47 -19.92 -0.43 3.47
C PRO A 47 -20.36 -1.90 3.46
N ALA A 48 -21.32 -2.26 2.61
CA ALA A 48 -21.77 -3.64 2.45
C ALA A 48 -20.68 -4.52 1.78
N GLY A 49 -19.92 -3.96 0.83
CA GLY A 49 -18.82 -4.64 0.19
C GLY A 49 -17.65 -4.87 1.16
N VAL A 50 -17.32 -3.87 1.98
CA VAL A 50 -16.30 -3.99 3.03
C VAL A 50 -16.67 -5.11 4.00
N SER A 51 -17.91 -5.14 4.49
CA SER A 51 -18.33 -6.17 5.44
C SER A 51 -18.31 -7.57 4.83
N ALA A 52 -18.69 -7.73 3.56
CA ALA A 52 -18.61 -9.02 2.87
C ALA A 52 -17.15 -9.51 2.69
N VAL A 53 -16.22 -8.61 2.39
CA VAL A 53 -14.78 -8.93 2.32
C VAL A 53 -14.24 -9.30 3.70
N ALA A 54 -14.64 -8.56 4.74
CA ALA A 54 -14.24 -8.86 6.12
C ALA A 54 -14.78 -10.21 6.60
N ASP A 55 -16.01 -10.61 6.21
CA ASP A 55 -16.52 -11.96 6.46
C ASP A 55 -15.64 -13.02 5.79
N ALA A 56 -15.30 -12.81 4.52
CA ALA A 56 -14.45 -13.75 3.78
C ALA A 56 -13.04 -13.87 4.40
N VAL A 57 -12.44 -12.76 4.86
CA VAL A 57 -11.14 -12.77 5.56
C VAL A 57 -11.26 -13.49 6.91
N TRP A 58 -12.35 -13.25 7.64
CA TRP A 58 -12.62 -13.95 8.89
C TRP A 58 -12.73 -15.46 8.69
N ASP A 59 -13.53 -15.90 7.72
CA ASP A 59 -13.69 -17.33 7.41
C ASP A 59 -12.36 -17.95 6.95
N PHE A 60 -11.57 -17.21 6.16
CA PHE A 60 -10.24 -17.64 5.73
C PHE A 60 -9.32 -17.87 6.92
N SER A 61 -9.33 -16.97 7.90
CA SER A 61 -8.49 -17.06 9.10
C SER A 61 -8.75 -18.35 9.92
N GLN A 62 -9.98 -18.87 9.92
CA GLN A 62 -10.36 -20.08 10.65
C GLN A 62 -9.64 -21.32 10.12
N SER A 63 -9.24 -21.31 8.86
CA SER A 63 -8.47 -22.39 8.22
C SER A 63 -6.95 -22.14 8.22
N HIS A 64 -6.51 -20.95 8.68
CA HIS A 64 -5.11 -20.53 8.73
C HIS A 64 -4.72 -20.05 10.14
N PRO A 65 -4.77 -20.95 11.15
CA PRO A 65 -4.57 -20.55 12.54
C PRO A 65 -3.17 -20.05 12.86
N ASP A 66 -2.16 -20.43 12.07
CA ASP A 66 -0.78 -19.99 12.29
C ASP A 66 -0.50 -18.61 11.69
N GLY A 67 -1.27 -18.19 10.67
CA GLY A 67 -1.18 -16.90 10.01
C GLY A 67 -1.33 -16.97 8.51
N PHE A 68 -1.49 -15.80 7.90
CA PHE A 68 -1.62 -15.63 6.44
C PHE A 68 -1.31 -14.20 6.00
N THR A 69 -1.07 -14.02 4.70
CA THR A 69 -1.21 -12.76 3.98
C THR A 69 -2.11 -13.01 2.77
N ILE A 70 -3.15 -12.19 2.57
CA ILE A 70 -4.11 -12.37 1.47
C ILE A 70 -4.36 -11.05 0.75
N ASN A 71 -4.42 -11.10 -0.59
CA ASN A 71 -4.93 -9.99 -1.38
C ASN A 71 -6.46 -10.00 -1.30
N ILE A 72 -7.06 -8.96 -0.74
CA ILE A 72 -8.51 -8.92 -0.46
C ILE A 72 -9.39 -8.59 -1.68
N GLN A 73 -8.79 -8.15 -2.80
CA GLN A 73 -9.52 -7.91 -4.05
C GLN A 73 -9.68 -9.20 -4.86
N THR A 74 -8.68 -10.08 -4.82
CA THR A 74 -8.65 -11.32 -5.58
C THR A 74 -8.84 -12.57 -4.72
N MET A 75 -8.80 -12.42 -3.40
CA MET A 75 -8.81 -13.52 -2.41
C MET A 75 -7.69 -14.55 -2.67
N THR A 76 -6.51 -14.07 -3.08
CA THR A 76 -5.34 -14.92 -3.37
C THR A 76 -4.22 -14.70 -2.35
N VAL A 77 -3.53 -15.78 -2.01
CA VAL A 77 -2.36 -15.75 -1.13
C VAL A 77 -1.11 -15.52 -1.99
N PRO A 78 -0.35 -14.42 -1.76
CA PRO A 78 0.92 -14.22 -2.44
C PRO A 78 1.96 -15.24 -1.96
N THR A 79 2.80 -15.70 -2.88
CA THR A 79 3.86 -16.67 -2.60
C THR A 79 5.26 -16.05 -2.51
N GLU A 80 5.37 -14.77 -2.89
CA GLU A 80 6.62 -14.01 -2.92
C GLU A 80 6.40 -12.62 -2.34
N GLY A 81 7.47 -12.00 -1.86
CA GLY A 81 7.48 -10.68 -1.27
C GLY A 81 7.72 -10.68 0.24
N ILE A 82 7.87 -9.48 0.80
CA ILE A 82 8.06 -9.27 2.23
C ILE A 82 6.83 -8.54 2.77
N ALA A 83 6.09 -9.20 3.63
CA ALA A 83 4.90 -8.65 4.26
C ALA A 83 5.25 -7.87 5.53
N VAL A 84 4.68 -6.68 5.67
CA VAL A 84 4.83 -5.81 6.84
C VAL A 84 3.54 -5.05 7.11
N SER A 85 3.14 -4.97 8.37
CA SER A 85 1.85 -4.38 8.76
C SER A 85 1.94 -2.86 8.93
N TYR A 86 0.81 -2.19 8.69
CA TYR A 86 0.60 -0.78 9.02
C TYR A 86 0.24 -0.59 10.50
N ALA A 87 0.81 0.44 11.13
CA ALA A 87 0.50 0.82 12.51
C ALA A 87 -0.98 1.13 12.75
N ALA A 88 -1.65 1.67 11.72
CA ALA A 88 -3.01 2.17 11.83
C ALA A 88 -4.04 1.09 12.23
N THR A 89 -3.77 -0.18 11.90
CA THR A 89 -4.71 -1.29 12.14
C THR A 89 -4.27 -2.22 13.26
N GLN A 90 -3.21 -1.88 13.97
CA GLN A 90 -2.72 -2.66 15.12
C GLN A 90 -3.80 -2.92 16.18
N ASN A 91 -3.68 -4.06 16.86
CA ASN A 91 -4.60 -4.51 17.91
C ASN A 91 -6.04 -4.80 17.44
N SER A 92 -6.21 -5.20 16.19
CA SER A 92 -7.47 -5.73 15.68
C SER A 92 -7.50 -7.25 15.88
N HIS A 93 -8.48 -7.75 16.66
CA HIS A 93 -8.52 -9.15 17.13
C HIS A 93 -9.86 -9.84 16.87
N SER A 94 -10.84 -9.12 16.35
CA SER A 94 -12.20 -9.62 16.20
C SER A 94 -12.76 -9.38 14.82
N ARG A 95 -13.85 -10.13 14.47
CA ARG A 95 -14.57 -9.89 13.22
C ARG A 95 -15.05 -8.44 13.07
N ASP A 96 -15.54 -7.84 14.14
CA ASP A 96 -16.07 -6.46 14.11
C ASP A 96 -14.98 -5.43 13.78
N GLN A 97 -13.73 -5.71 14.12
CA GLN A 97 -12.59 -4.84 13.82
C GLN A 97 -12.08 -5.03 12.38
N LEU A 98 -12.40 -6.16 11.73
CA LEU A 98 -11.98 -6.43 10.37
C LEU A 98 -12.54 -5.45 9.34
N ASP A 99 -13.72 -4.86 9.54
CA ASP A 99 -14.25 -3.83 8.64
C ASP A 99 -13.31 -2.62 8.55
N PHE A 100 -12.69 -2.23 9.66
CA PHE A 100 -11.68 -1.17 9.69
C PHE A 100 -10.37 -1.60 9.01
N VAL A 101 -9.89 -2.81 9.27
CA VAL A 101 -8.67 -3.36 8.65
C VAL A 101 -8.84 -3.45 7.13
N VAL A 102 -9.97 -4.00 6.66
CA VAL A 102 -10.31 -4.11 5.23
C VAL A 102 -10.43 -2.73 4.58
N THR A 103 -11.10 -1.78 5.25
CA THR A 103 -11.21 -0.41 4.73
C THR A 103 -9.83 0.22 4.55
N HIS A 104 -8.95 0.08 5.53
CA HIS A 104 -7.58 0.58 5.43
C HIS A 104 -6.80 -0.11 4.31
N ALA A 105 -6.89 -1.44 4.22
CA ALA A 105 -6.20 -2.21 3.17
C ALA A 105 -6.65 -1.81 1.76
N LEU A 106 -7.97 -1.59 1.54
CA LEU A 106 -8.51 -1.13 0.24
C LEU A 106 -8.02 0.27 -0.17
N GLN A 107 -7.68 1.11 0.80
CA GLN A 107 -7.14 2.45 0.56
C GLN A 107 -5.63 2.47 0.36
N HIS A 108 -4.94 1.34 0.57
CA HIS A 108 -3.49 1.19 0.48
C HIS A 108 -3.13 0.08 -0.51
N ASP A 109 -2.51 -1.01 -0.05
CA ASP A 109 -1.91 -2.02 -0.92
C ASP A 109 -2.84 -3.22 -1.21
N GLY A 110 -4.02 -3.27 -0.59
CA GLY A 110 -5.02 -4.31 -0.83
C GLY A 110 -4.69 -5.66 -0.18
N TYR A 111 -3.79 -5.69 0.81
CA TYR A 111 -3.47 -6.91 1.54
C TYR A 111 -3.91 -6.84 3.00
N VAL A 112 -4.36 -7.98 3.51
CA VAL A 112 -4.61 -8.21 4.94
C VAL A 112 -3.74 -9.35 5.40
N GLY A 113 -3.07 -9.15 6.54
CA GLY A 113 -2.34 -10.17 7.28
C GLY A 113 -3.13 -10.65 8.47
N GLY A 114 -2.93 -11.91 8.84
CA GLY A 114 -3.40 -12.48 10.09
C GLY A 114 -2.28 -13.30 10.72
N TRP A 115 -2.14 -13.26 12.04
CA TRP A 115 -1.14 -14.04 12.74
C TRP A 115 -1.50 -14.29 14.19
N LEU A 116 -1.06 -15.44 14.71
CA LEU A 116 -1.22 -15.82 16.12
C LEU A 116 0.01 -15.39 16.92
N ASN A 117 -0.17 -14.47 17.86
CA ASN A 117 0.87 -14.18 18.84
C ASN A 117 0.87 -15.24 19.95
N THR A 118 1.79 -16.17 19.89
CA THR A 118 1.90 -17.26 20.85
C THR A 118 2.24 -16.82 22.27
N ASN A 119 2.76 -15.59 22.45
CA ASN A 119 3.09 -15.05 23.78
C ASN A 119 1.85 -14.64 24.57
N ASN A 120 0.79 -14.20 23.89
CA ASN A 120 -0.45 -13.74 24.55
C ASN A 120 -1.70 -14.53 24.12
N GLY A 121 -1.57 -15.40 23.10
CA GLY A 121 -2.66 -16.24 22.58
C GLY A 121 -3.71 -15.46 21.78
N LEU A 122 -3.44 -14.20 21.39
CA LEU A 122 -4.34 -13.40 20.59
C LEU A 122 -4.01 -13.56 19.09
N TYR A 123 -5.06 -13.65 18.28
CA TYR A 123 -4.95 -13.56 16.84
C TYR A 123 -5.09 -12.11 16.41
N TYR A 124 -4.19 -11.65 15.57
CA TYR A 124 -4.11 -10.27 15.08
C TYR A 124 -4.49 -10.20 13.62
N PHE A 125 -5.18 -9.13 13.23
CA PHE A 125 -5.47 -8.79 11.85
C PHE A 125 -4.93 -7.42 11.54
N ASP A 126 -4.14 -7.29 10.48
CA ASP A 126 -3.51 -6.04 10.09
C ASP A 126 -3.68 -5.78 8.60
N SER A 127 -3.90 -4.51 8.24
CA SER A 127 -3.64 -4.06 6.87
C SER A 127 -2.13 -4.17 6.60
N THR A 128 -1.77 -4.78 5.48
CA THR A 128 -0.40 -5.19 5.20
C THR A 128 0.08 -4.59 3.89
N LYS A 129 1.33 -4.17 3.86
CA LYS A 129 2.07 -3.81 2.65
C LYS A 129 2.95 -4.96 2.24
N LEU A 130 3.03 -5.20 0.93
CA LEU A 130 3.90 -6.21 0.35
C LEU A 130 5.02 -5.52 -0.44
N PHE A 131 6.27 -5.74 -0.02
CA PHE A 131 7.45 -5.26 -0.71
C PHE A 131 8.09 -6.36 -1.57
N PRO A 132 8.79 -6.02 -2.66
CA PRO A 132 9.68 -6.94 -3.35
C PRO A 132 10.76 -7.50 -2.42
N GLU A 133 11.20 -8.74 -2.64
CA GLU A 133 12.16 -9.42 -1.73
C GLU A 133 13.57 -8.81 -1.75
N ASP A 134 13.94 -8.11 -2.83
CA ASP A 134 15.19 -7.36 -2.93
C ASP A 134 15.17 -6.01 -2.16
N GLN A 135 14.04 -5.64 -1.55
CA GLN A 135 13.86 -4.41 -0.76
C GLN A 135 13.78 -4.66 0.76
N LEU A 136 14.55 -5.61 1.28
CA LEU A 136 14.50 -5.96 2.70
C LEU A 136 14.82 -4.77 3.62
N GLU A 137 15.83 -3.95 3.30
CA GLU A 137 16.21 -2.79 4.11
C GLU A 137 15.09 -1.74 4.16
N GLU A 138 14.47 -1.45 3.02
CA GLU A 138 13.34 -0.52 2.94
C GLU A 138 12.11 -1.04 3.71
N THR A 139 11.89 -2.37 3.64
CA THR A 139 10.81 -3.02 4.39
C THR A 139 11.04 -2.95 5.90
N LEU A 140 12.28 -3.19 6.36
CA LEU A 140 12.65 -3.05 7.78
C LEU A 140 12.50 -1.61 8.28
N GLN A 141 12.88 -0.64 7.45
CA GLN A 141 12.68 0.78 7.78
C GLN A 141 11.19 1.13 7.87
N PHE A 142 10.38 0.69 6.91
CA PHE A 142 8.93 0.87 6.96
C PHE A 142 8.31 0.21 8.20
N GLY A 143 8.73 -1.02 8.51
CA GLY A 143 8.29 -1.72 9.71
C GLY A 143 8.67 -0.98 10.99
N LYS A 144 9.86 -0.41 11.06
CA LYS A 144 10.32 0.43 12.18
C LYS A 144 9.44 1.68 12.35
N GLU A 145 9.13 2.38 11.25
CA GLU A 145 8.25 3.55 11.24
C GLU A 145 6.82 3.22 11.66
N ASN A 146 6.38 1.98 11.40
CA ASN A 146 5.07 1.47 11.80
C ASN A 146 5.07 0.72 13.15
N GLY A 147 6.19 0.73 13.89
CA GLY A 147 6.29 0.11 15.21
C GLY A 147 6.12 -1.40 15.20
N GLN A 148 6.47 -2.07 14.08
CA GLN A 148 6.34 -3.51 13.93
C GLN A 148 7.49 -4.24 14.63
N ILE A 149 7.22 -5.45 15.11
CA ILE A 149 8.23 -6.30 15.76
C ILE A 149 9.10 -6.97 14.71
N SER A 150 8.51 -7.35 13.58
CA SER A 150 9.14 -8.13 12.52
C SER A 150 8.49 -7.87 11.17
N VAL A 151 9.12 -8.36 10.12
CA VAL A 151 8.59 -8.50 8.76
C VAL A 151 8.63 -9.97 8.37
N TYR A 152 7.83 -10.38 7.38
CA TYR A 152 7.73 -11.79 7.00
C TYR A 152 8.04 -12.00 5.53
N ILE A 153 9.06 -12.82 5.21
CA ILE A 153 9.45 -13.17 3.84
C ILE A 153 8.61 -14.38 3.41
N LEU A 154 7.75 -14.19 2.41
CA LEU A 154 6.75 -15.18 2.01
C LEU A 154 7.38 -16.40 1.31
N SER A 155 8.34 -16.20 0.41
CA SER A 155 8.95 -17.28 -0.36
C SER A 155 9.70 -18.31 0.50
N THR A 156 10.25 -17.88 1.63
CA THR A 156 11.04 -18.72 2.55
C THR A 156 10.34 -19.02 3.86
N ASN A 157 9.15 -18.47 4.06
CA ASN A 157 8.41 -18.53 5.33
C ASN A 157 9.29 -18.11 6.53
N THR A 158 10.00 -16.98 6.37
CA THR A 158 10.99 -16.53 7.36
C THR A 158 10.56 -15.21 7.99
N GLU A 159 10.50 -15.19 9.32
CA GLU A 159 10.34 -13.95 10.10
C GLU A 159 11.69 -13.28 10.31
N VAL A 160 11.76 -11.98 10.04
CA VAL A 160 12.95 -11.13 10.26
C VAL A 160 12.60 -10.06 11.29
N TYR A 161 13.24 -10.11 12.45
CA TYR A 161 13.01 -9.16 13.54
C TYR A 161 13.62 -7.79 13.24
N ILE A 162 12.88 -6.74 13.62
CA ILE A 162 13.31 -5.35 13.45
C ILE A 162 14.17 -4.93 14.63
N ASN A 163 15.37 -4.44 14.35
CA ASN A 163 16.26 -3.87 15.37
C ASN A 163 15.95 -2.39 15.57
N TYR A 164 15.74 -1.97 16.82
CA TYR A 164 15.41 -0.60 17.22
C TYR A 164 16.61 0.16 17.83
N ASP A 165 17.81 -0.42 17.77
CA ASP A 165 19.05 0.19 18.30
C ASP A 165 19.53 1.40 17.47
#